data_c2d21ee7e1c8b9e4460f4bfef8439064
#
_entry.id   c2d21ee7e1c8b9e4460f4bfef8439064
#
_cell.length_a   1.000
_cell.length_b   1.000
_cell.length_c   1.000
_cell.angle_alpha   90.00
_cell.angle_beta   90.00
_cell.angle_gamma   90.00
#
_symmetry.space_group_name_H-M   'P 1'
#
loop_
_entity.id
_entity.type
_entity.pdbx_description
1 polymer ?
#
loop_
_entity_poly.entity_id
_entity_poly.type
_entity_poly.pdbx_seq_one_letter_code
_entity_poly.pdbx_strand_id
1 'polypeptide(L)'
;MNYLKELIYRIRGEYTTEKLIKMGMRVGENFTRLNDVILDPAHCWLIEIGNNVTMAPRVHVLCHDASTKQFIGYTKIGGVKVGNNVFVGADTVILPSVTIGNNVIIGAHSTVTHDITDNSVVVGSPAKIICSLDEYFGKEKKRM
;
A
#
# COMPACT_ATOMS: atom_id res chain seq x y z
N MET A 1 1.02 22.28 -10.98
CA MET A 1 1.42 21.69 -9.68
C MET A 1 1.14 22.72 -8.60
N ASN A 2 0.44 22.34 -7.52
CA ASN A 2 0.05 23.30 -6.48
C ASN A 2 1.24 23.50 -5.52
N TYR A 3 1.91 24.65 -5.60
CA TYR A 3 3.08 25.02 -4.77
C TYR A 3 2.82 24.85 -3.26
N LEU A 4 1.60 25.18 -2.82
CA LEU A 4 1.20 25.04 -1.41
C LEU A 4 1.19 23.57 -0.96
N LYS A 5 0.68 22.67 -1.81
CA LYS A 5 0.67 21.22 -1.53
C LYS A 5 2.11 20.70 -1.42
N GLU A 6 2.98 21.08 -2.33
CA GLU A 6 4.39 20.68 -2.32
C GLU A 6 5.13 21.19 -1.09
N LEU A 7 4.83 22.43 -0.66
CA LEU A 7 5.39 23.01 0.56
C LEU A 7 4.93 22.25 1.82
N ILE A 8 3.66 21.88 1.91
CA ILE A 8 3.12 21.09 3.04
C ILE A 8 3.81 19.72 3.12
N TYR A 9 3.95 19.02 2.00
CA TYR A 9 4.66 17.73 1.97
C TYR A 9 6.12 17.88 2.39
N ARG A 10 6.79 18.95 1.94
CA ARG A 10 8.18 19.24 2.30
C ARG A 10 8.35 19.55 3.80
N ILE A 11 7.42 20.29 4.40
CA ILE A 11 7.42 20.58 5.85
C ILE A 11 7.23 19.31 6.66
N ARG A 12 6.41 18.37 6.17
CA ARG A 12 6.17 17.06 6.80
C ARG A 12 7.30 16.05 6.57
N GLY A 13 8.29 16.38 5.76
CA GLY A 13 9.33 15.43 5.34
C GLY A 13 8.82 14.34 4.41
N GLU A 14 7.67 14.55 3.78
CA GLU A 14 7.04 13.59 2.86
C GLU A 14 7.35 13.94 1.40
N TYR A 15 7.19 12.96 0.51
CA TYR A 15 7.30 13.14 -0.93
C TYR A 15 5.91 13.11 -1.57
N THR A 16 5.66 14.04 -2.49
CA THR A 16 4.44 14.00 -3.31
C THR A 16 4.44 12.77 -4.22
N THR A 17 3.26 12.32 -4.62
CA THR A 17 3.12 11.19 -5.58
C THR A 17 3.87 11.50 -6.88
N GLU A 18 3.76 12.71 -7.38
CA GLU A 18 4.45 13.18 -8.60
C GLU A 18 5.97 13.10 -8.48
N LYS A 19 6.51 13.43 -7.30
CA LYS A 19 7.94 13.31 -7.05
C LYS A 19 8.39 11.85 -7.01
N LEU A 20 7.63 10.98 -6.35
CA LEU A 20 7.92 9.54 -6.30
C LEU A 20 7.89 8.91 -7.70
N ILE A 21 6.93 9.32 -8.55
CA ILE A 21 6.87 8.87 -9.95
C ILE A 21 8.14 9.30 -10.70
N LYS A 22 8.59 10.54 -10.53
CA LYS A 22 9.86 11.00 -11.12
C LYS A 22 11.08 10.22 -10.62
N MET A 23 10.99 9.66 -9.42
CA MET A 23 12.03 8.81 -8.83
C MET A 23 11.91 7.34 -9.25
N GLY A 24 10.92 6.98 -10.09
CA GLY A 24 10.79 5.67 -10.69
C GLY A 24 9.61 4.82 -10.21
N MET A 25 8.78 5.32 -9.28
CA MET A 25 7.55 4.64 -8.90
C MET A 25 6.59 4.55 -10.09
N ARG A 26 5.94 3.40 -10.26
CA ARG A 26 4.92 3.20 -11.31
C ARG A 26 3.54 3.23 -10.69
N VAL A 27 2.67 4.07 -11.27
CA VAL A 27 1.30 4.27 -10.78
C VAL A 27 0.36 4.34 -11.97
N GLY A 28 -0.73 3.57 -11.90
CA GLY A 28 -1.81 3.60 -12.87
C GLY A 28 -2.77 4.77 -12.68
N GLU A 29 -3.94 4.68 -13.30
CA GLU A 29 -4.97 5.70 -13.26
C GLU A 29 -5.78 5.64 -11.96
N ASN A 30 -6.38 6.78 -11.56
CA ASN A 30 -7.27 6.90 -10.40
C ASN A 30 -6.65 6.39 -9.09
N PHE A 31 -5.39 6.73 -8.85
CA PHE A 31 -4.75 6.48 -7.57
C PHE A 31 -5.12 7.57 -6.56
N THR A 32 -5.75 7.18 -5.47
CA THR A 32 -6.09 8.06 -4.34
C THR A 32 -5.18 7.75 -3.17
N ARG A 33 -4.34 8.71 -2.82
CA ARG A 33 -3.46 8.67 -1.67
C ARG A 33 -3.97 9.66 -0.63
N LEU A 34 -4.48 9.16 0.50
CA LEU A 34 -4.96 10.00 1.59
C LEU A 34 -3.80 10.47 2.48
N ASN A 35 -4.11 11.14 3.59
CA ASN A 35 -3.11 11.81 4.43
C ASN A 35 -2.13 10.81 5.07
N ASP A 36 -0.88 11.23 5.18
CA ASP A 36 0.19 10.54 5.90
C ASP A 36 0.50 9.12 5.37
N VAL A 37 0.15 8.84 4.11
CA VAL A 37 0.55 7.60 3.45
C VAL A 37 2.03 7.69 3.07
N ILE A 38 2.82 6.72 3.49
CA ILE A 38 4.25 6.64 3.18
C ILE A 38 4.48 5.52 2.15
N LEU A 39 5.09 5.90 1.03
CA LEU A 39 5.47 5.00 -0.06
C LEU A 39 7.00 4.96 -0.14
N ASP A 40 7.62 4.12 0.65
CA ASP A 40 9.08 3.96 0.82
C ASP A 40 9.95 4.88 -0.06
N PRO A 41 10.25 6.10 0.37
CA PRO A 41 10.91 7.07 -0.51
C PRO A 41 12.34 6.67 -0.89
N ALA A 42 12.97 5.81 -0.09
CA ALA A 42 14.31 5.32 -0.35
C ALA A 42 14.37 4.25 -1.46
N HIS A 43 13.23 3.57 -1.73
CA HIS A 43 13.17 2.48 -2.71
C HIS A 43 11.88 2.53 -3.55
N CYS A 44 11.32 3.73 -3.78
CA CYS A 44 10.03 3.88 -4.44
C CYS A 44 9.98 3.34 -5.88
N TRP A 45 11.11 3.26 -6.58
CA TRP A 45 11.21 2.64 -7.90
C TRP A 45 10.85 1.14 -7.92
N LEU A 46 10.74 0.51 -6.74
CA LEU A 46 10.29 -0.87 -6.55
C LEU A 46 8.79 -0.98 -6.27
N ILE A 47 8.07 0.14 -6.25
CA ILE A 47 6.62 0.16 -6.04
C ILE A 47 5.90 0.25 -7.38
N GLU A 48 4.96 -0.66 -7.58
CA GLU A 48 4.02 -0.66 -8.69
C GLU A 48 2.59 -0.63 -8.16
N ILE A 49 1.81 0.35 -8.59
CA ILE A 49 0.41 0.52 -8.20
C ILE A 49 -0.43 0.50 -9.47
N GLY A 50 -1.44 -0.36 -9.51
CA GLY A 50 -2.37 -0.47 -10.63
C GLY A 50 -3.39 0.66 -10.69
N ASN A 51 -4.50 0.43 -11.39
CA ASN A 51 -5.59 1.38 -11.58
C ASN A 51 -6.63 1.29 -10.45
N ASN A 52 -7.30 2.40 -10.15
CA ASN A 52 -8.37 2.46 -9.15
C ASN A 52 -7.93 1.94 -7.78
N VAL A 53 -6.82 2.43 -7.28
CA VAL A 53 -6.29 2.06 -5.96
C VAL A 53 -6.48 3.21 -4.99
N THR A 54 -7.03 2.89 -3.82
CA THR A 54 -7.16 3.85 -2.71
C THR A 54 -6.35 3.38 -1.52
N MET A 55 -5.48 4.24 -1.02
CA MET A 55 -4.77 4.04 0.24
C MET A 55 -5.29 5.03 1.27
N ALA A 56 -5.93 4.52 2.30
CA ALA A 56 -6.47 5.29 3.43
C ALA A 56 -5.35 5.90 4.28
N PRO A 57 -5.65 6.80 5.23
CA PRO A 57 -4.62 7.52 5.98
C PRO A 57 -3.64 6.58 6.70
N ARG A 58 -2.38 7.00 6.73
CA ARG A 58 -1.28 6.34 7.43
C ARG A 58 -0.95 4.92 6.96
N VAL A 59 -1.34 4.55 5.74
CA VAL A 59 -0.84 3.34 5.09
C VAL A 59 0.66 3.49 4.85
N HIS A 60 1.40 2.42 5.14
CA HIS A 60 2.85 2.39 4.97
C HIS A 60 3.26 1.24 4.06
N VAL A 61 3.83 1.56 2.91
CA VAL A 61 4.40 0.59 1.97
C VAL A 61 5.91 0.58 2.12
N LEU A 62 6.45 -0.59 2.49
CA LEU A 62 7.87 -0.80 2.71
C LEU A 62 8.47 -1.65 1.57
N CYS A 63 9.57 -1.19 1.00
CA CYS A 63 10.37 -1.96 0.04
C CYS A 63 11.74 -2.36 0.61
N HIS A 64 12.00 -2.05 1.88
CA HIS A 64 13.21 -2.48 2.59
C HIS A 64 12.91 -2.83 4.04
N ASP A 65 13.75 -3.69 4.59
CA ASP A 65 13.73 -4.07 6.00
C ASP A 65 15.16 -4.22 6.50
N ALA A 66 15.57 -3.29 7.36
CA ALA A 66 16.91 -3.25 7.91
C ALA A 66 17.07 -4.05 9.21
N SER A 67 16.05 -4.79 9.66
CA SER A 67 16.06 -5.53 10.93
C SER A 67 17.21 -6.52 11.03
N THR A 68 17.63 -7.11 9.91
CA THR A 68 18.72 -8.09 9.87
C THR A 68 20.11 -7.47 9.81
N LYS A 69 20.22 -6.17 9.51
CA LYS A 69 21.50 -5.52 9.22
C LYS A 69 22.49 -5.61 10.38
N GLN A 70 22.04 -5.39 11.60
CA GLN A 70 22.92 -5.45 12.79
C GLN A 70 23.38 -6.87 13.14
N PHE A 71 22.70 -7.91 12.65
CA PHE A 71 23.04 -9.31 12.97
C PHE A 71 23.88 -9.98 11.88
N ILE A 72 23.55 -9.72 10.61
CA ILE A 72 24.19 -10.38 9.46
C ILE A 72 24.73 -9.43 8.40
N GLY A 73 24.70 -8.12 8.66
CA GLY A 73 25.27 -7.10 7.78
C GLY A 73 24.43 -6.73 6.54
N TYR A 74 23.25 -7.33 6.33
CA TYR A 74 22.41 -7.11 5.14
C TYR A 74 21.04 -6.54 5.46
N THR A 75 20.56 -5.65 4.60
CA THR A 75 19.18 -5.16 4.57
C THR A 75 18.41 -5.93 3.50
N LYS A 76 17.21 -6.40 3.83
CA LYS A 76 16.29 -6.98 2.85
C LYS A 76 15.74 -5.86 1.97
N ILE A 77 15.70 -6.09 0.67
CA ILE A 77 15.07 -5.18 -0.30
C ILE A 77 14.13 -6.03 -1.17
N GLY A 78 12.92 -5.55 -1.37
CA GLY A 78 11.94 -6.25 -2.19
C GLY A 78 10.82 -5.33 -2.67
N GLY A 79 10.42 -5.48 -3.93
CA GLY A 79 9.38 -4.67 -4.54
C GLY A 79 8.00 -5.00 -3.99
N VAL A 80 7.10 -4.02 -4.05
CA VAL A 80 5.68 -4.18 -3.73
C VAL A 80 4.86 -3.91 -4.98
N LYS A 81 3.97 -4.83 -5.31
CA LYS A 81 3.02 -4.68 -6.42
C LYS A 81 1.59 -4.68 -5.89
N VAL A 82 0.83 -3.69 -6.31
CA VAL A 82 -0.60 -3.57 -6.00
C VAL A 82 -1.37 -3.63 -7.31
N GLY A 83 -2.30 -4.57 -7.41
CA GLY A 83 -3.13 -4.75 -8.60
C GLY A 83 -4.15 -3.64 -8.78
N ASN A 84 -5.19 -3.92 -9.57
CA ASN A 84 -6.26 -2.99 -9.87
C ASN A 84 -7.43 -3.14 -8.89
N ASN A 85 -8.20 -2.06 -8.69
CA ASN A 85 -9.39 -2.06 -7.82
C ASN A 85 -9.06 -2.55 -6.41
N VAL A 86 -8.10 -1.89 -5.75
CA VAL A 86 -7.64 -2.26 -4.41
C VAL A 86 -7.93 -1.13 -3.43
N PHE A 87 -8.53 -1.48 -2.31
CA PHE A 87 -8.68 -0.59 -1.16
C PHE A 87 -7.78 -1.04 -0.03
N VAL A 88 -6.95 -0.13 0.47
CA VAL A 88 -6.07 -0.38 1.61
C VAL A 88 -6.54 0.46 2.79
N GLY A 89 -7.01 -0.19 3.84
CA GLY A 89 -7.51 0.43 5.05
C GLY A 89 -6.45 1.19 5.84
N ALA A 90 -6.89 2.14 6.67
CA ALA A 90 -6.01 3.01 7.45
C ALA A 90 -5.04 2.22 8.35
N ASP A 91 -3.86 2.79 8.56
CA ASP A 91 -2.81 2.21 9.41
C ASP A 91 -2.31 0.82 8.97
N THR A 92 -2.57 0.43 7.73
CA THR A 92 -2.06 -0.83 7.17
C THR A 92 -0.58 -0.70 6.81
N VAL A 93 0.19 -1.73 7.14
CA VAL A 93 1.58 -1.86 6.72
C VAL A 93 1.71 -2.98 5.69
N ILE A 94 2.34 -2.69 4.56
CA ILE A 94 2.65 -3.66 3.51
C ILE A 94 4.16 -3.88 3.50
N LEU A 95 4.59 -5.13 3.73
CA LEU A 95 5.99 -5.48 3.85
C LEU A 95 6.65 -5.70 2.47
N PRO A 96 8.01 -5.68 2.42
CA PRO A 96 8.74 -5.91 1.19
C PRO A 96 8.42 -7.26 0.54
N SER A 97 8.51 -7.31 -0.77
CA SER A 97 8.28 -8.50 -1.60
C SER A 97 6.84 -9.01 -1.65
N VAL A 98 5.86 -8.18 -1.29
CA VAL A 98 4.44 -8.53 -1.35
C VAL A 98 3.82 -8.14 -2.69
N THR A 99 3.03 -9.05 -3.25
CA THR A 99 2.16 -8.80 -4.40
C THR A 99 0.70 -8.89 -3.95
N ILE A 100 -0.05 -7.82 -4.19
CA ILE A 100 -1.50 -7.77 -3.94
C ILE A 100 -2.21 -7.88 -5.29
N GLY A 101 -3.11 -8.84 -5.41
CA GLY A 101 -3.89 -9.07 -6.62
C GLY A 101 -4.91 -7.99 -6.92
N ASN A 102 -5.82 -8.28 -7.84
CA ASN A 102 -6.90 -7.38 -8.25
C ASN A 102 -8.14 -7.59 -7.39
N ASN A 103 -8.98 -6.55 -7.27
CA ASN A 103 -10.24 -6.63 -6.54
C ASN A 103 -10.02 -7.09 -5.09
N VAL A 104 -9.23 -6.34 -4.34
CA VAL A 104 -8.84 -6.67 -2.96
C VAL A 104 -9.25 -5.55 -2.01
N ILE A 105 -9.81 -5.93 -0.87
CA ILE A 105 -10.03 -5.04 0.27
C ILE A 105 -9.13 -5.49 1.42
N ILE A 106 -8.31 -4.56 1.91
CA ILE A 106 -7.48 -4.77 3.10
C ILE A 106 -8.07 -3.93 4.23
N GLY A 107 -8.49 -4.59 5.31
CA GLY A 107 -9.04 -3.92 6.47
C GLY A 107 -8.00 -3.07 7.21
N ALA A 108 -8.47 -2.07 7.94
CA ALA A 108 -7.60 -1.18 8.72
C ALA A 108 -6.75 -1.95 9.75
N HIS A 109 -5.59 -1.39 10.12
CA HIS A 109 -4.64 -1.98 11.07
C HIS A 109 -4.14 -3.37 10.67
N SER A 110 -4.07 -3.67 9.39
CA SER A 110 -3.52 -4.93 8.89
C SER A 110 -2.02 -4.84 8.66
N THR A 111 -1.34 -5.98 8.79
CA THR A 111 0.07 -6.11 8.38
C THR A 111 0.17 -7.17 7.30
N VAL A 112 0.37 -6.74 6.07
CA VAL A 112 0.46 -7.64 4.91
C VAL A 112 1.87 -8.18 4.79
N THR A 113 2.04 -9.44 5.13
CA THR A 113 3.33 -10.14 5.17
C THR A 113 3.55 -11.11 4.01
N HIS A 114 2.49 -11.46 3.28
CA HIS A 114 2.49 -12.42 2.17
C HIS A 114 1.61 -11.91 1.04
N ASP A 115 1.75 -12.50 -0.13
CA ASP A 115 0.94 -12.19 -1.31
C ASP A 115 -0.55 -12.41 -1.03
N ILE A 116 -1.36 -11.56 -1.64
CA ILE A 116 -2.83 -11.62 -1.57
C ILE A 116 -3.36 -11.94 -2.96
N THR A 117 -4.17 -12.99 -3.05
CA THR A 117 -4.83 -13.38 -4.30
C THR A 117 -5.96 -12.44 -4.67
N ASP A 118 -6.35 -12.47 -5.94
CA ASP A 118 -7.48 -11.70 -6.46
C ASP A 118 -8.78 -11.96 -5.70
N ASN A 119 -9.71 -11.01 -5.75
CA ASN A 119 -11.09 -11.13 -5.26
C ASN A 119 -11.17 -11.50 -3.76
N SER A 120 -10.31 -10.91 -2.94
CA SER A 120 -10.16 -11.26 -1.53
C SER A 120 -10.42 -10.09 -0.60
N VAL A 121 -10.96 -10.39 0.58
CA VAL A 121 -11.00 -9.48 1.73
C VAL A 121 -10.07 -10.02 2.80
N VAL A 122 -9.10 -9.20 3.23
CA VAL A 122 -8.09 -9.59 4.20
C VAL A 122 -8.07 -8.63 5.38
N VAL A 123 -7.78 -9.15 6.56
CA VAL A 123 -7.65 -8.38 7.79
C VAL A 123 -6.61 -8.98 8.72
N GLY A 124 -6.09 -8.17 9.61
CA GLY A 124 -5.31 -8.61 10.76
C GLY A 124 -3.80 -8.46 10.60
N SER A 125 -3.09 -8.83 11.64
CA SER A 125 -1.63 -8.80 11.73
C SER A 125 -1.12 -10.13 12.31
N PRO A 126 -0.60 -11.05 11.47
CA PRO A 126 -0.49 -10.95 10.02
C PRO A 126 -1.85 -10.99 9.32
N ALA A 127 -1.96 -10.30 8.17
CA ALA A 127 -3.20 -10.26 7.40
C ALA A 127 -3.57 -11.65 6.84
N LYS A 128 -4.84 -12.01 7.00
CA LYS A 128 -5.42 -13.28 6.53
C LYS A 128 -6.65 -13.02 5.69
N ILE A 129 -6.85 -13.84 4.65
CA ILE A 129 -8.10 -13.83 3.87
C ILE A 129 -9.22 -14.31 4.78
N ILE A 130 -10.28 -13.50 4.92
CA ILE A 130 -11.45 -13.82 5.73
C ILE A 130 -12.67 -14.21 4.90
N CYS A 131 -12.78 -13.75 3.68
CA CYS A 131 -13.83 -14.12 2.73
C CYS A 131 -13.46 -13.64 1.32
N SER A 132 -14.24 -14.07 0.34
CA SER A 132 -14.21 -13.51 -1.00
C SER A 132 -14.89 -12.13 -1.03
N LEU A 133 -14.59 -11.37 -2.08
CA LEU A 133 -15.21 -10.06 -2.29
C LEU A 133 -16.73 -10.18 -2.47
N ASP A 134 -17.20 -11.22 -3.18
CA ASP A 134 -18.63 -11.47 -3.40
C ASP A 134 -19.36 -11.78 -2.10
N GLU A 135 -18.78 -12.60 -1.24
CA GLU A 135 -19.33 -12.89 0.09
C GLU A 135 -19.41 -11.63 0.96
N TYR A 136 -18.37 -10.79 0.90
CA TYR A 136 -18.33 -9.52 1.62
C TYR A 136 -19.46 -8.59 1.18
N PHE A 137 -19.61 -8.36 -0.12
CA PHE A 137 -20.67 -7.51 -0.66
C PHE A 137 -22.07 -8.09 -0.43
N GLY A 138 -22.22 -9.40 -0.48
CA GLY A 138 -23.47 -10.08 -0.14
C GLY A 138 -23.91 -9.81 1.30
N LYS A 139 -22.99 -9.78 2.25
CA LYS A 139 -23.24 -9.44 3.65
C LYS A 139 -23.57 -7.96 3.85
N GLU A 140 -22.80 -7.06 3.22
CA GLU A 140 -23.00 -5.62 3.34
C GLU A 140 -24.36 -5.18 2.77
N LYS A 141 -24.77 -5.69 1.61
CA LYS A 141 -26.09 -5.42 1.03
C LYS A 141 -27.25 -5.83 1.93
N LYS A 142 -27.08 -6.84 2.79
CA LYS A 142 -28.12 -7.26 3.76
C LYS A 142 -28.20 -6.36 5.00
N ARG A 143 -27.18 -5.55 5.25
CA ARG A 143 -27.11 -4.62 6.39
C ARG A 143 -27.65 -3.22 6.04
N MET A 144 -27.76 -2.92 4.76
CA MET A 144 -28.29 -1.66 4.24
C MET A 144 -29.82 -1.69 4.13
#